data_c670e4acafc8fdec04d49eab55b8f9da
#
_entry.id   c670e4acafc8fdec04d49eab55b8f9da
#
_cell.length_a   1.000
_cell.length_b   1.000
_cell.length_c   1.000
_cell.angle_alpha   90.00
_cell.angle_beta   90.00
_cell.angle_gamma   90.00
#
_symmetry.space_group_name_H-M   'P 1'
#
loop_
_entity.id
_entity.type
_entity.pdbx_description
1 polymer ?
#
loop_
_entity_poly.entity_id
_entity_poly.type
_entity_poly.pdbx_seq_one_letter_code
_entity_poly.pdbx_strand_id
1 'polypeptide(L)'
;FSILGRGEDSMKYRKEYVKWDINTTERILMADRIKSEFPDLNIQIGGETGLDISDSDKSQILRDFHPKDEIHFFGDMMLEGQNDYPLAKEVDKRGGFCYHVSNWKDTQSKLTNF
;
A
#
# COMPACT_ATOMS: atom_id res chain seq x y z
N PHE A 1 1.32 -12.05 1.09
CA PHE A 1 1.70 -13.13 0.16
C PHE A 1 2.70 -12.58 -0.88
N SER A 2 3.80 -13.28 -1.09
CA SER A 2 4.79 -12.94 -2.11
C SER A 2 4.81 -14.01 -3.20
N ILE A 3 4.69 -13.59 -4.45
CA ILE A 3 4.68 -14.50 -5.61
C ILE A 3 6.00 -15.27 -5.70
N LEU A 4 7.14 -14.59 -5.47
CA LEU A 4 8.47 -15.20 -5.54
C LEU A 4 8.90 -15.87 -4.23
N GLY A 5 8.06 -15.82 -3.19
CA GLY A 5 8.44 -16.31 -1.87
C GLY A 5 9.45 -15.39 -1.16
N ARG A 6 10.12 -15.95 -0.17
CA ARG A 6 11.15 -15.24 0.62
C ARG A 6 12.45 -16.03 0.58
N GLY A 7 13.53 -15.41 0.19
CA GLY A 7 14.84 -16.05 0.09
C GLY A 7 15.70 -15.42 -0.98
N GLU A 8 16.86 -16.02 -1.24
CA GLU A 8 17.82 -15.51 -2.21
C GLU A 8 17.23 -15.46 -3.63
N ASP A 9 16.44 -16.45 -4.02
CA ASP A 9 15.83 -16.52 -5.34
C ASP A 9 14.82 -15.38 -5.57
N SER A 10 14.11 -14.94 -4.53
CA SER A 10 13.18 -13.82 -4.66
C SER A 10 13.88 -12.52 -5.03
N MET A 11 15.07 -12.28 -4.47
CA MET A 11 15.88 -11.10 -4.81
C MET A 11 16.44 -11.19 -6.22
N LYS A 12 16.90 -12.38 -6.62
CA LYS A 12 17.49 -12.65 -7.93
C LYS A 12 16.51 -12.42 -9.07
N TYR A 13 15.26 -12.85 -8.93
CA TYR A 13 14.26 -12.81 -9.99
C TYR A 13 13.30 -11.62 -9.92
N ARG A 14 13.45 -10.75 -8.94
CA ARG A 14 12.54 -9.62 -8.72
C ARG A 14 12.39 -8.73 -9.96
N LYS A 15 13.49 -8.33 -10.58
CA LYS A 15 13.46 -7.45 -11.77
C LYS A 15 12.76 -8.10 -12.96
N GLU A 16 12.99 -9.39 -13.17
CA GLU A 16 12.35 -10.15 -14.23
C GLU A 16 10.85 -10.26 -13.99
N TYR A 17 10.47 -10.54 -12.75
CA TYR A 17 9.06 -10.63 -12.37
C TYR A 17 8.33 -9.29 -12.54
N VAL A 18 8.91 -8.18 -12.13
CA VAL A 18 8.30 -6.85 -12.30
C VAL A 18 7.99 -6.57 -13.76
N LYS A 19 8.93 -6.84 -14.67
CA LYS A 19 8.72 -6.67 -16.10
C LYS A 19 7.61 -7.56 -16.64
N TRP A 20 7.59 -8.81 -16.19
CA TRP A 20 6.58 -9.78 -16.62
C TRP A 20 5.19 -9.41 -16.09
N ASP A 21 5.10 -8.98 -14.85
CA ASP A 21 3.83 -8.57 -14.22
C ASP A 21 3.23 -7.31 -14.88
N ILE A 22 4.06 -6.34 -15.25
CA ILE A 22 3.62 -5.16 -15.99
C ILE A 22 2.95 -5.56 -17.32
N ASN A 23 3.50 -6.55 -18.01
CA ASN A 23 2.98 -7.00 -19.30
C ASN A 23 1.78 -7.95 -19.18
N THR A 24 1.76 -8.79 -18.14
CA THR A 24 0.74 -9.84 -17.97
C THR A 24 -0.36 -9.47 -16.98
N THR A 25 -0.13 -8.47 -16.15
CA THR A 25 -1.05 -8.06 -15.06
C THR A 25 -1.43 -9.21 -14.12
N GLU A 26 -0.48 -10.12 -13.84
CA GLU A 26 -0.75 -11.34 -13.06
C GLU A 26 -1.30 -11.03 -11.67
N ARG A 27 -0.68 -10.09 -10.95
CA ARG A 27 -1.14 -9.77 -9.59
C ARG A 27 -2.52 -9.13 -9.58
N ILE A 28 -2.84 -8.31 -10.58
CA ILE A 28 -4.18 -7.73 -10.73
C ILE A 28 -5.21 -8.83 -10.94
N LEU A 29 -4.94 -9.78 -11.83
CA LEU A 29 -5.83 -10.91 -12.10
C LEU A 29 -5.99 -11.83 -10.89
N MET A 30 -4.90 -12.09 -10.16
CA MET A 30 -4.93 -12.87 -8.92
C MET A 30 -5.76 -12.17 -7.84
N ALA A 31 -5.56 -10.87 -7.65
CA ALA A 31 -6.29 -10.07 -6.68
C ALA A 31 -7.80 -10.09 -6.99
N ASP A 32 -8.17 -9.90 -8.24
CA ASP A 32 -9.57 -9.92 -8.69
C ASP A 32 -10.21 -11.29 -8.43
N ARG A 33 -9.49 -12.37 -8.71
CA ARG A 33 -9.98 -13.73 -8.47
C ARG A 33 -10.17 -14.02 -6.98
N ILE A 34 -9.19 -13.67 -6.15
CA ILE A 34 -9.29 -13.87 -4.70
C ILE A 34 -10.46 -13.05 -4.14
N LYS A 35 -10.60 -11.80 -4.56
CA LYS A 35 -11.69 -10.93 -4.11
C LYS A 35 -13.07 -11.45 -4.54
N SER A 36 -13.15 -12.05 -5.72
CA SER A 36 -14.39 -12.68 -6.20
C SER A 36 -14.81 -13.87 -5.33
N GLU A 37 -13.85 -14.68 -4.87
CA GLU A 37 -14.13 -15.84 -4.00
C GLU A 37 -14.29 -15.44 -2.53
N PHE A 38 -13.64 -14.37 -2.08
CA PHE A 38 -13.64 -13.88 -0.71
C PHE A 38 -13.96 -12.38 -0.66
N PRO A 39 -15.21 -11.98 -0.93
CA PRO A 39 -15.58 -10.57 -1.05
C PRO A 39 -15.41 -9.73 0.22
N ASP A 40 -15.34 -10.39 1.39
CA ASP A 40 -15.11 -9.71 2.67
C ASP A 40 -13.64 -9.39 2.95
N LEU A 41 -12.73 -9.95 2.16
CA LEU A 41 -11.30 -9.67 2.31
C LEU A 41 -10.88 -8.43 1.53
N ASN A 42 -9.96 -7.68 2.12
CA ASN A 42 -9.26 -6.59 1.47
C ASN A 42 -8.02 -7.15 0.78
N ILE A 43 -7.96 -7.03 -0.55
CA ILE A 43 -6.86 -7.52 -1.38
C ILE A 43 -6.23 -6.32 -2.06
N GLN A 44 -4.93 -6.11 -1.83
CA GLN A 44 -4.19 -5.01 -2.44
C GLN A 44 -2.86 -5.50 -3.01
N ILE A 45 -2.40 -4.85 -4.07
CA ILE A 45 -1.07 -5.08 -4.60
C ILE A 45 -0.08 -4.41 -3.66
N GLY A 46 0.85 -5.20 -3.12
CA GLY A 46 1.87 -4.76 -2.18
C GLY A 46 3.28 -4.90 -2.75
N GLY A 47 4.06 -3.82 -2.70
CA GLY A 47 5.42 -3.83 -3.19
C GLY A 47 5.54 -4.23 -4.67
N GLU A 48 6.67 -4.83 -5.02
CA GLU A 48 6.97 -5.22 -6.40
C GLU A 48 6.50 -6.65 -6.74
N THR A 49 6.34 -7.51 -5.75
CA THR A 49 6.11 -8.95 -5.96
C THR A 49 5.00 -9.54 -5.09
N GLY A 50 4.28 -8.73 -4.33
CA GLY A 50 3.36 -9.20 -3.31
C GLY A 50 1.90 -8.87 -3.55
N LEU A 51 1.07 -9.57 -2.79
CA LEU A 51 -0.33 -9.26 -2.55
C LEU A 51 -0.54 -9.17 -1.05
N ASP A 52 -1.18 -8.12 -0.60
CA ASP A 52 -1.59 -7.94 0.79
C ASP A 52 -3.04 -8.38 0.94
N ILE A 53 -3.26 -9.34 1.82
CA ILE A 53 -4.58 -9.93 2.07
C ILE A 53 -4.89 -9.73 3.55
N SER A 54 -5.98 -9.02 3.84
CA SER A 54 -6.39 -8.76 5.22
C SER A 54 -7.91 -8.62 5.33
N ASP A 55 -8.40 -8.65 6.55
CA ASP A 55 -9.81 -8.35 6.85
C ASP A 55 -10.07 -6.83 7.03
N SER A 56 -9.02 -6.03 6.95
CA SER A 56 -9.07 -4.59 7.14
C SER A 56 -7.96 -3.92 6.31
N ASP A 57 -8.01 -2.60 6.20
CA ASP A 57 -7.02 -1.80 5.51
C ASP A 57 -6.17 -0.96 6.48
N LYS A 58 -5.25 -0.16 5.95
CA LYS A 58 -4.36 0.67 6.77
C LYS A 58 -5.11 1.73 7.59
N SER A 59 -6.32 2.10 7.22
CA SER A 59 -7.08 3.14 7.95
C SER A 59 -7.42 2.73 9.37
N GLN A 60 -7.39 1.43 9.69
CA GLN A 60 -7.62 0.93 11.04
C GLN A 60 -6.70 1.54 12.10
N ILE A 61 -5.49 1.97 11.72
CA ILE A 61 -4.55 2.58 12.65
C ILE A 61 -5.10 3.87 13.28
N LEU A 62 -6.02 4.55 12.60
CA LEU A 62 -6.62 5.79 13.12
C LEU A 62 -7.45 5.57 14.38
N ARG A 63 -7.84 4.33 14.68
CA ARG A 63 -8.54 3.98 15.93
C ARG A 63 -7.66 4.17 17.16
N ASP A 64 -6.33 4.16 16.98
CA ASP A 64 -5.37 4.32 18.07
C ASP A 64 -5.12 5.81 18.41
N PHE A 65 -5.67 6.73 17.63
CA PHE A 65 -5.52 8.17 17.82
C PHE A 65 -6.83 8.80 18.30
N HIS A 66 -6.70 9.82 19.13
CA HIS A 66 -7.87 10.59 19.55
C HIS A 66 -8.51 11.32 18.34
N PRO A 67 -9.85 11.42 18.25
CA PRO A 67 -10.51 12.09 17.12
C PRO A 67 -10.06 13.53 16.85
N LYS A 68 -9.53 14.22 17.87
CA LYS A 68 -9.03 15.61 17.77
C LYS A 68 -7.54 15.71 17.47
N ASP A 69 -6.84 14.57 17.40
CA ASP A 69 -5.41 14.60 17.05
C ASP A 69 -5.24 15.08 15.61
N GLU A 70 -4.28 15.96 15.40
CA GLU A 70 -3.86 16.37 14.06
C GLU A 70 -2.96 15.29 13.47
N ILE A 71 -3.38 14.74 12.34
CA ILE A 71 -2.67 13.64 11.70
C ILE A 71 -1.94 14.14 10.46
N HIS A 72 -0.65 13.84 10.38
CA HIS A 72 0.19 14.07 9.21
C HIS A 72 0.65 12.70 8.67
N PHE A 73 0.20 12.37 7.47
CA PHE A 73 0.49 11.08 6.84
C PHE A 73 1.40 11.26 5.62
N PHE A 74 2.48 10.48 5.59
CA PHE A 74 3.43 10.44 4.48
C PHE A 74 3.35 9.06 3.84
N GLY A 75 3.03 9.00 2.55
CA GLY A 75 2.88 7.75 1.81
C GLY A 75 3.31 7.87 0.37
N ASP A 76 3.72 6.76 -0.22
CA ASP A 76 4.16 6.69 -1.61
C ASP A 76 3.10 6.10 -2.56
N MET A 77 2.07 5.47 -2.02
CA MET A 77 1.02 4.77 -2.78
C MET A 77 -0.38 5.22 -2.36
N MET A 78 -0.67 6.51 -2.52
CA MET A 78 -1.91 7.13 -2.04
C MET A 78 -3.01 7.28 -3.11
N LEU A 79 -2.80 6.84 -4.35
CA LEU A 79 -3.81 6.88 -5.40
C LEU A 79 -4.85 5.77 -5.22
N GLU A 80 -6.05 5.99 -5.78
CA GLU A 80 -7.13 5.00 -5.73
C GLU A 80 -6.65 3.63 -6.22
N GLY A 81 -6.95 2.56 -5.46
CA GLY A 81 -6.48 1.21 -5.71
C GLY A 81 -5.11 0.86 -5.13
N GLN A 82 -4.37 1.83 -4.62
CA GLN A 82 -3.09 1.61 -3.95
C GLN A 82 -3.26 1.41 -2.44
N ASN A 83 -2.25 0.83 -1.79
CA ASN A 83 -2.38 0.38 -0.40
C ASN A 83 -2.45 1.49 0.65
N ASP A 84 -1.95 2.69 0.36
CA ASP A 84 -2.03 3.85 1.26
C ASP A 84 -3.31 4.67 1.07
N TYR A 85 -4.04 4.43 -0.02
CA TYR A 85 -5.25 5.20 -0.34
C TYR A 85 -6.32 5.18 0.76
N PRO A 86 -6.68 4.03 1.36
CA PRO A 86 -7.70 4.00 2.41
C PRO A 86 -7.32 4.86 3.61
N LEU A 87 -6.06 4.83 4.04
CA LEU A 87 -5.57 5.66 5.14
C LEU A 87 -5.57 7.14 4.75
N ALA A 88 -5.05 7.48 3.59
CA ALA A 88 -5.02 8.87 3.10
C ALA A 88 -6.43 9.46 3.04
N LYS A 89 -7.39 8.71 2.54
CA LYS A 89 -8.79 9.12 2.46
C LYS A 89 -9.39 9.43 3.84
N GLU A 90 -9.15 8.55 4.82
CA GLU A 90 -9.67 8.75 6.18
C GLU A 90 -8.96 9.89 6.92
N VAL A 91 -7.66 10.07 6.71
CA VAL A 91 -6.91 11.23 7.24
C VAL A 91 -7.49 12.53 6.69
N ASP A 92 -7.74 12.58 5.39
CA ASP A 92 -8.33 13.76 4.73
C ASP A 92 -9.73 14.07 5.28
N LYS A 93 -10.58 13.07 5.45
CA LYS A 93 -11.91 13.23 6.06
C LYS A 93 -11.87 13.79 7.47
N ARG A 94 -10.82 13.50 8.24
CA ARG A 94 -10.61 14.03 9.61
C ARG A 94 -10.05 15.45 9.62
N GLY A 95 -9.77 16.03 8.46
CA GLY A 95 -9.11 17.32 8.34
C GLY A 95 -7.60 17.26 8.59
N GLY A 96 -6.99 16.08 8.50
CA GLY A 96 -5.55 15.90 8.56
C GLY A 96 -4.85 16.20 7.23
N PHE A 97 -3.56 15.91 7.18
CA PHE A 97 -2.71 16.26 6.03
C PHE A 97 -2.06 15.00 5.44
N CYS A 98 -2.10 14.88 4.12
CA CYS A 98 -1.47 13.80 3.39
C CYS A 98 -0.36 14.35 2.50
N TYR A 99 0.82 13.71 2.55
CA TYR A 99 2.00 14.11 1.79
C TYR A 99 2.49 12.94 0.95
N HIS A 100 2.39 13.08 -0.37
CA HIS A 100 3.01 12.11 -1.26
C HIS A 100 4.53 12.21 -1.18
N VAL A 101 5.20 11.08 -1.00
CA VAL A 101 6.66 10.98 -0.93
C VAL A 101 7.15 9.87 -1.85
N SER A 102 8.34 10.02 -2.39
CA SER A 102 8.95 9.01 -3.27
C SER A 102 9.75 7.97 -2.51
N ASN A 103 10.27 8.34 -1.33
CA ASN A 103 11.10 7.50 -0.47
C ASN A 103 11.30 8.17 0.89
N TRP A 104 12.02 7.50 1.79
CA TRP A 104 12.27 8.00 3.14
C TRP A 104 13.07 9.32 3.17
N LYS A 105 13.95 9.57 2.19
CA LYS A 105 14.73 10.83 2.11
C LYS A 105 13.80 12.00 1.79
N ASP A 106 12.83 11.78 0.93
CA ASP A 106 11.81 12.79 0.63
C ASP A 106 10.96 13.08 1.87
N THR A 107 10.59 12.06 2.64
CA THR A 107 9.92 12.25 3.93
C THR A 107 10.75 13.09 4.88
N GLN A 108 12.04 12.77 5.04
CA GLN A 108 12.95 13.52 5.89
C GLN A 108 13.05 14.97 5.46
N SER A 109 13.18 15.24 4.16
CA SER A 109 13.24 16.58 3.60
C SER A 109 11.97 17.40 3.92
N LYS A 110 10.81 16.79 3.76
CA LYS A 110 9.54 17.43 4.08
C LYS A 110 9.39 17.72 5.57
N LEU A 111 9.80 16.80 6.42
CA LEU A 111 9.76 16.99 7.89
C LEU A 111 10.69 18.10 8.36
N THR A 112 11.81 18.32 7.71
CA THR A 112 12.75 19.40 8.05
C THR A 112 12.13 20.81 7.86
N ASN A 113 11.10 20.91 7.03
CA ASN A 113 10.40 22.17 6.73
C ASN A 113 9.13 22.38 7.57
N PHE A 114 8.89 21.52 8.53
CA PHE A 114 7.79 21.68 9.48
C PHE A 114 8.07 22.70 10.56
#